data_3a197af1be5e59dff4664d23fecb0e48
#
_entry.id   3a197af1be5e59dff4664d23fecb0e48
#
_cell.length_a   1.000
_cell.length_b   1.000
_cell.length_c   1.000
_cell.angle_alpha   90.00
_cell.angle_beta   90.00
_cell.angle_gamma   90.00
#
_symmetry.space_group_name_H-M   'P 1'
#
loop_
_entity.id
_entity.type
_entity.pdbx_description
1 polymer ?
#
loop_
_entity_poly.entity_id
_entity_poly.type
_entity_poly.pdbx_seq_one_letter_code
_entity_poly.pdbx_strand_id
1 'polypeptide(L)'
;MLVNNIFMSPQEAEELVEYANNNKMLAVAIKGALSEIRHKNHLSKSGYKVSRIEESDNLGLPDFQIEDNISMEHKRARNQTYADGSLKVEIQKSRNSGKCKSNRLYDEGFCDIVSVDISEHTGKTNDYRYIKTTDLEKDSQFPNKIKALQRESRHWKSNLCEVLKATNKKTIDIERQDGYVFVSQ
;
A
#
# COMPACT_ATOMS: atom_id res chain seq x y z
N MET A 1 -5.99 20.31 -19.33
CA MET A 1 -5.37 19.15 -18.67
C MET A 1 -5.69 17.94 -19.53
N LEU A 2 -4.74 17.42 -20.29
CA LEU A 2 -4.98 16.25 -21.16
C LEU A 2 -4.90 15.01 -20.28
N VAL A 3 -6.04 14.42 -19.97
CA VAL A 3 -6.11 13.10 -19.41
C VAL A 3 -5.76 12.14 -20.54
N ASN A 4 -4.62 11.51 -20.49
CA ASN A 4 -4.26 10.42 -21.42
C ASN A 4 -5.15 9.23 -21.13
N ASN A 5 -6.32 9.19 -21.76
CA ASN A 5 -7.21 8.03 -21.72
C ASN A 5 -6.57 6.92 -22.56
N ILE A 6 -6.15 5.86 -21.91
CA ILE A 6 -5.77 4.63 -22.61
C ILE A 6 -7.06 3.91 -22.97
N PHE A 7 -7.44 3.97 -24.24
CA PHE A 7 -8.52 3.15 -24.78
C PHE A 7 -7.91 1.85 -25.27
N MET A 8 -8.46 0.75 -24.81
CA MET A 8 -7.97 -0.57 -25.14
C MET A 8 -9.17 -1.47 -25.46
N SER A 9 -9.12 -2.15 -26.61
CA SER A 9 -10.08 -3.20 -26.94
C SER A 9 -9.85 -4.44 -26.05
N PRO A 10 -10.82 -5.34 -25.91
CA PRO A 10 -10.61 -6.61 -25.20
C PRO A 10 -9.42 -7.42 -25.74
N GLN A 11 -9.23 -7.43 -27.05
CA GLN A 11 -8.13 -8.14 -27.70
C GLN A 11 -6.77 -7.54 -27.32
N GLU A 12 -6.63 -6.21 -27.36
CA GLU A 12 -5.38 -5.53 -26.92
C GLU A 12 -5.10 -5.75 -25.44
N ALA A 13 -6.14 -5.90 -24.60
CA ALA A 13 -5.99 -6.23 -23.19
C ALA A 13 -5.42 -7.65 -23.01
N GLU A 14 -5.90 -8.63 -23.79
CA GLU A 14 -5.38 -9.99 -23.78
C GLU A 14 -3.94 -10.04 -24.26
N GLU A 15 -3.61 -9.36 -25.36
CA GLU A 15 -2.24 -9.24 -25.89
C GLU A 15 -1.30 -8.58 -24.88
N LEU A 16 -1.76 -7.54 -24.16
CA LEU A 16 -0.98 -6.89 -23.10
C LEU A 16 -0.69 -7.85 -21.94
N VAL A 17 -1.65 -8.68 -21.55
CA VAL A 17 -1.46 -9.70 -20.50
C VAL A 17 -0.44 -10.74 -20.96
N GLU A 18 -0.53 -11.22 -22.18
CA GLU A 18 0.43 -12.17 -22.74
C GLU A 18 1.84 -11.57 -22.83
N TYR A 19 1.96 -10.34 -23.32
CA TYR A 19 3.23 -9.62 -23.35
C TYR A 19 3.82 -9.42 -21.96
N ALA A 20 2.98 -9.06 -20.96
CA ALA A 20 3.39 -8.89 -19.58
C ALA A 20 3.91 -10.19 -18.96
N ASN A 21 3.31 -11.34 -19.29
CA ASN A 21 3.78 -12.65 -18.80
C ASN A 21 5.20 -12.97 -19.26
N ASN A 22 5.59 -12.46 -20.43
CA ASN A 22 6.93 -12.61 -20.99
C ASN A 22 7.89 -11.46 -20.61
N ASN A 23 7.39 -10.39 -19.97
CA ASN A 23 8.16 -9.23 -19.55
C ASN A 23 8.04 -9.01 -18.02
N LYS A 24 9.04 -9.49 -17.28
CA LYS A 24 9.05 -9.45 -15.82
C LYS A 24 8.84 -8.04 -15.23
N MET A 25 9.42 -7.01 -15.83
CA MET A 25 9.28 -5.64 -15.32
C MET A 25 7.86 -5.12 -15.51
N LEU A 26 7.28 -5.35 -16.70
CA LEU A 26 5.90 -4.97 -16.99
C LEU A 26 4.92 -5.75 -16.10
N ALA A 27 5.13 -7.06 -15.92
CA ALA A 27 4.32 -7.86 -15.01
C ALA A 27 4.31 -7.31 -13.58
N VAL A 28 5.46 -6.89 -13.07
CA VAL A 28 5.56 -6.29 -11.73
C VAL A 28 4.80 -4.97 -11.66
N ALA A 29 4.93 -4.11 -12.67
CA ALA A 29 4.23 -2.83 -12.72
C ALA A 29 2.69 -3.00 -12.77
N ILE A 30 2.21 -3.89 -13.66
CA ILE A 30 0.76 -4.18 -13.78
C ILE A 30 0.22 -4.77 -12.47
N LYS A 31 0.92 -5.73 -11.87
CA LYS A 31 0.50 -6.34 -10.60
C LYS A 31 0.47 -5.31 -9.46
N GLY A 32 1.39 -4.35 -9.43
CA GLY A 32 1.39 -3.24 -8.49
C GLY A 32 0.14 -2.37 -8.66
N ALA A 33 -0.10 -1.88 -9.88
CA ALA A 33 -1.26 -1.03 -10.17
C ALA A 33 -2.60 -1.74 -9.89
N LEU A 34 -2.71 -3.03 -10.23
CA LEU A 34 -3.91 -3.83 -9.93
C LEU A 34 -4.13 -3.99 -8.41
N SER A 35 -3.05 -4.17 -7.64
CA SER A 35 -3.12 -4.26 -6.18
C SER A 35 -3.63 -2.95 -5.58
N GLU A 36 -3.13 -1.79 -6.01
CA GLU A 36 -3.62 -0.48 -5.60
C GLU A 36 -5.11 -0.28 -5.93
N ILE A 37 -5.54 -0.60 -7.16
CA ILE A 37 -6.94 -0.47 -7.58
C ILE A 37 -7.85 -1.37 -6.72
N ARG A 38 -7.46 -2.62 -6.49
CA ARG A 38 -8.23 -3.57 -5.67
C ARG A 38 -8.33 -3.10 -4.23
N HIS A 39 -7.24 -2.59 -3.67
CA HIS A 39 -7.20 -2.08 -2.31
C HIS A 39 -8.12 -0.86 -2.16
N LYS A 40 -8.01 0.14 -3.05
CA LYS A 40 -8.93 1.29 -3.07
C LYS A 40 -10.39 0.85 -3.10
N ASN A 41 -10.74 -0.07 -4.01
CA ASN A 41 -12.10 -0.57 -4.14
C ASN A 41 -12.55 -1.35 -2.89
N HIS A 42 -11.66 -2.11 -2.26
CA HIS A 42 -11.95 -2.82 -1.01
C HIS A 42 -12.26 -1.83 0.13
N LEU A 43 -11.43 -0.80 0.31
CA LEU A 43 -11.65 0.22 1.32
C LEU A 43 -12.93 1.00 1.08
N SER A 44 -13.20 1.42 -0.17
CA SER A 44 -14.44 2.12 -0.52
C SER A 44 -15.69 1.28 -0.24
N LYS A 45 -15.65 -0.03 -0.58
CA LYS A 45 -16.73 -0.96 -0.26
C LYS A 45 -16.91 -1.20 1.24
N SER A 46 -15.85 -1.01 2.01
CA SER A 46 -15.86 -1.09 3.48
C SER A 46 -16.31 0.23 4.15
N GLY A 47 -16.76 1.21 3.36
CA GLY A 47 -17.32 2.47 3.84
C GLY A 47 -16.30 3.60 4.09
N TYR A 48 -15.03 3.40 3.76
CA TYR A 48 -14.02 4.45 3.88
C TYR A 48 -14.08 5.42 2.69
N LYS A 49 -13.91 6.71 2.97
CA LYS A 49 -13.64 7.71 1.94
C LYS A 49 -12.18 7.59 1.52
N VAL A 50 -11.93 7.22 0.28
CA VAL A 50 -10.59 6.99 -0.25
C VAL A 50 -10.38 7.77 -1.52
N SER A 51 -9.37 8.62 -1.55
CA SER A 51 -8.88 9.28 -2.75
C SER A 51 -7.47 8.84 -3.09
N ARG A 52 -7.16 8.73 -4.38
CA ARG A 52 -5.77 8.57 -4.82
C ARG A 52 -5.08 9.92 -4.76
N ILE A 53 -3.86 9.96 -4.24
CA ILE A 53 -3.02 11.15 -4.31
C ILE A 53 -2.37 11.12 -5.69
N GLU A 54 -2.69 12.13 -6.53
CA GLU A 54 -2.08 12.24 -7.85
C GLU A 54 -0.60 12.61 -7.68
N GLU A 55 0.27 11.80 -8.26
CA GLU A 55 1.70 12.14 -8.35
C GLU A 55 1.86 13.35 -9.25
N SER A 56 2.12 14.50 -8.66
CA SER A 56 2.73 15.61 -9.38
C SER A 56 4.25 15.42 -9.32
N ASP A 57 4.85 15.05 -10.44
CA ASP A 57 6.28 15.12 -10.72
C ASP A 57 7.24 14.66 -9.60
N ASN A 58 7.33 13.34 -9.35
CA ASN A 58 8.39 12.70 -8.56
C ASN A 58 8.49 13.06 -7.06
N LEU A 59 7.46 13.57 -6.44
CA LEU A 59 7.50 13.98 -5.03
C LEU A 59 7.51 12.80 -4.04
N GLY A 60 7.32 11.55 -4.51
CA GLY A 60 7.29 10.38 -3.62
C GLY A 60 6.17 10.48 -2.59
N LEU A 61 5.02 10.98 -3.00
CA LEU A 61 3.83 11.08 -2.18
C LEU A 61 3.25 9.68 -1.90
N PRO A 62 2.51 9.51 -0.80
CA PRO A 62 1.76 8.29 -0.52
C PRO A 62 0.70 8.02 -1.60
N ASP A 63 0.30 6.76 -1.77
CA ASP A 63 -0.65 6.37 -2.82
C ASP A 63 -2.09 6.85 -2.57
N PHE A 64 -2.51 6.92 -1.28
CA PHE A 64 -3.89 7.22 -0.91
C PHE A 64 -4.01 8.22 0.23
N GLN A 65 -5.13 8.95 0.21
CA GLN A 65 -5.66 9.67 1.35
C GLN A 65 -6.95 9.01 1.80
N ILE A 66 -7.05 8.75 3.10
CA ILE A 66 -8.18 8.13 3.77
C ILE A 66 -8.82 9.17 4.69
N GLU A 67 -10.16 9.31 4.64
CA GLU A 67 -10.92 10.20 5.55
C GLU A 67 -10.35 11.63 5.61
N ASP A 68 -9.99 12.22 4.50
CA ASP A 68 -9.49 13.59 4.31
C ASP A 68 -8.12 13.93 4.96
N ASN A 69 -7.60 13.14 5.90
CA ASN A 69 -6.39 13.55 6.66
C ASN A 69 -5.40 12.43 6.96
N ILE A 70 -5.64 11.20 6.53
CA ILE A 70 -4.77 10.06 6.81
C ILE A 70 -4.12 9.62 5.50
N SER A 71 -2.81 9.74 5.45
CA SER A 71 -2.03 9.32 4.29
C SER A 71 -1.65 7.83 4.38
N MET A 72 -1.75 7.11 3.27
CA MET A 72 -1.47 5.68 3.21
C MET A 72 -0.64 5.33 1.99
N GLU A 73 0.45 4.63 2.23
CA GLU A 73 1.24 3.95 1.19
C GLU A 73 0.77 2.52 1.04
N HIS A 74 0.63 2.03 -0.19
CA HIS A 74 0.27 0.66 -0.48
C HIS A 74 1.43 -0.12 -1.08
N LYS A 75 1.64 -1.32 -0.57
CA LYS A 75 2.66 -2.24 -1.09
C LYS A 75 2.04 -3.60 -1.36
N ARG A 76 2.66 -4.33 -2.26
CA ARG A 76 2.32 -5.73 -2.50
C ARG A 76 3.47 -6.59 -1.99
N ALA A 77 3.18 -7.49 -1.04
CA ALA A 77 4.15 -8.46 -0.59
C ALA A 77 4.40 -9.51 -1.67
N ARG A 78 5.66 -9.93 -1.79
CA ARG A 78 6.01 -11.13 -2.52
C ARG A 78 5.81 -12.32 -1.60
N ASN A 79 5.56 -13.50 -2.17
CA ASN A 79 5.47 -14.73 -1.39
C ASN A 79 6.88 -15.17 -0.90
N GLN A 80 7.43 -14.41 0.04
CA GLN A 80 8.73 -14.67 0.67
C GLN A 80 8.62 -14.59 2.18
N THR A 81 9.19 -15.57 2.87
CA THR A 81 9.19 -15.65 4.31
C THR A 81 10.59 -15.68 4.90
N TYR A 82 10.69 -15.37 6.18
CA TYR A 82 11.86 -15.68 6.99
C TYR A 82 11.84 -17.18 7.39
N ALA A 83 12.93 -17.64 7.99
CA ALA A 83 13.05 -19.04 8.43
C ALA A 83 11.99 -19.46 9.46
N ASP A 84 11.45 -18.52 10.22
CA ASP A 84 10.37 -18.73 11.20
C ASP A 84 8.96 -18.65 10.59
N GLY A 85 8.85 -18.53 9.26
CA GLY A 85 7.58 -18.45 8.55
C GLY A 85 6.96 -17.04 8.48
N SER A 86 7.49 -16.05 9.20
CA SER A 86 6.98 -14.69 9.13
C SER A 86 7.20 -14.06 7.74
N LEU A 87 6.22 -13.30 7.25
CA LEU A 87 6.25 -12.70 5.92
C LEU A 87 7.33 -11.62 5.82
N LYS A 88 8.05 -11.60 4.70
CA LYS A 88 8.95 -10.50 4.32
C LYS A 88 8.18 -9.44 3.55
N VAL A 89 8.16 -8.23 4.07
CA VAL A 89 7.50 -7.08 3.44
C VAL A 89 8.55 -6.06 3.00
N GLU A 90 8.60 -5.77 1.71
CA GLU A 90 9.53 -4.80 1.15
C GLU A 90 8.88 -3.41 1.11
N ILE A 91 9.38 -2.48 1.95
CA ILE A 91 8.93 -1.09 2.04
C ILE A 91 10.04 -0.17 1.56
N GLN A 92 10.05 0.12 0.28
CA GLN A 92 11.00 1.04 -0.34
C GLN A 92 10.41 1.63 -1.63
N LYS A 93 11.00 2.73 -2.10
CA LYS A 93 10.62 3.38 -3.36
C LYS A 93 10.95 2.49 -4.54
N SER A 94 10.04 2.42 -5.51
CA SER A 94 10.19 1.54 -6.69
C SER A 94 11.32 1.98 -7.61
N ARG A 95 11.59 3.28 -7.68
CA ARG A 95 12.62 3.86 -8.55
C ARG A 95 13.79 4.37 -7.73
N ASN A 96 14.99 4.13 -8.23
CA ASN A 96 16.21 4.69 -7.67
C ASN A 96 16.60 5.93 -8.48
N SER A 97 16.38 7.09 -7.91
CA SER A 97 16.77 8.37 -8.53
C SER A 97 18.26 8.70 -8.34
N GLY A 98 19.06 7.78 -7.80
CA GLY A 98 20.48 8.03 -7.58
C GLY A 98 21.26 6.80 -7.13
N LYS A 99 22.59 6.93 -7.08
CA LYS A 99 23.53 5.86 -6.69
C LYS A 99 23.53 5.54 -5.19
N CYS A 100 22.83 6.34 -4.36
CA CYS A 100 22.85 6.16 -2.90
C CYS A 100 21.69 5.26 -2.45
N LYS A 101 22.01 4.23 -1.65
CA LYS A 101 21.04 3.30 -1.06
C LYS A 101 19.96 4.02 -0.25
N SER A 102 20.32 5.08 0.48
CA SER A 102 19.38 5.87 1.30
C SER A 102 18.25 6.53 0.50
N ASN A 103 18.46 6.81 -0.80
CA ASN A 103 17.45 7.45 -1.65
C ASN A 103 16.23 6.54 -1.91
N ARG A 104 16.37 5.23 -1.76
CA ARG A 104 15.28 4.27 -1.89
C ARG A 104 14.47 4.09 -0.60
N LEU A 105 15.05 4.46 0.53
CA LEU A 105 14.39 4.34 1.82
C LEU A 105 13.41 5.51 2.02
N TYR A 106 12.26 5.22 2.60
CA TYR A 106 11.35 6.25 3.03
C TYR A 106 11.86 6.93 4.30
N ASP A 107 11.56 8.21 4.43
CA ASP A 107 11.77 8.94 5.67
C ASP A 107 10.76 8.51 6.72
N GLU A 108 11.12 8.62 7.99
CA GLU A 108 10.15 8.49 9.08
C GLU A 108 9.04 9.53 8.90
N GLY A 109 7.78 9.09 9.00
CA GLY A 109 6.63 9.99 8.87
C GLY A 109 6.26 10.38 7.43
N PHE A 110 6.78 9.68 6.41
CA PHE A 110 6.41 9.94 5.02
C PHE A 110 4.92 9.70 4.73
N CYS A 111 4.28 8.83 5.53
CA CYS A 111 2.83 8.63 5.55
C CYS A 111 2.40 8.18 6.96
N ASP A 112 1.10 8.15 7.21
CA ASP A 112 0.55 7.72 8.51
C ASP A 112 0.50 6.19 8.61
N ILE A 113 0.08 5.51 7.54
CA ILE A 113 -0.18 4.07 7.50
C ILE A 113 0.48 3.45 6.26
N VAL A 114 1.04 2.27 6.45
CA VAL A 114 1.42 1.39 5.35
C VAL A 114 0.42 0.25 5.29
N SER A 115 -0.14 0.00 4.11
CA SER A 115 -0.95 -1.18 3.80
C SER A 115 -0.18 -2.13 2.90
N VAL A 116 -0.39 -3.44 3.09
CA VAL A 116 0.29 -4.47 2.31
C VAL A 116 -0.71 -5.53 1.85
N ASP A 117 -0.77 -5.74 0.54
CA ASP A 117 -1.48 -6.85 -0.06
C ASP A 117 -0.67 -8.14 0.12
N ILE A 118 -1.20 -9.08 0.88
CA ILE A 118 -0.60 -10.39 1.14
C ILE A 118 -1.33 -11.54 0.44
N SER A 119 -2.23 -11.21 -0.49
CA SER A 119 -3.07 -12.17 -1.22
C SER A 119 -2.25 -13.27 -1.91
N GLU A 120 -1.07 -12.93 -2.42
CA GLU A 120 -0.16 -13.90 -3.07
C GLU A 120 0.39 -14.93 -2.08
N HIS A 121 0.59 -14.52 -0.83
CA HIS A 121 1.07 -15.41 0.23
C HIS A 121 -0.03 -16.29 0.80
N THR A 122 -1.22 -15.73 1.03
CA THR A 122 -2.33 -16.44 1.69
C THR A 122 -3.24 -17.19 0.73
N GLY A 123 -3.16 -16.88 -0.58
CA GLY A 123 -4.08 -17.39 -1.59
C GLY A 123 -5.50 -16.80 -1.50
N LYS A 124 -5.74 -15.83 -0.61
CA LYS A 124 -7.03 -15.17 -0.41
C LYS A 124 -7.04 -13.81 -1.10
N THR A 125 -8.04 -13.53 -1.91
CA THR A 125 -8.23 -12.20 -2.50
C THR A 125 -8.57 -11.17 -1.43
N ASN A 126 -8.06 -9.94 -1.60
CA ASN A 126 -8.29 -8.82 -0.67
C ASN A 126 -7.81 -9.11 0.77
N ASP A 127 -6.72 -9.85 0.93
CA ASP A 127 -6.08 -10.06 2.23
C ASP A 127 -4.98 -9.01 2.44
N TYR A 128 -5.24 -8.10 3.35
CA TYR A 128 -4.37 -6.95 3.61
C TYR A 128 -3.86 -6.94 5.04
N ARG A 129 -2.69 -6.33 5.22
CA ARG A 129 -2.13 -5.97 6.52
C ARG A 129 -1.89 -4.49 6.58
N TYR A 130 -2.09 -3.92 7.75
CA TYR A 130 -1.96 -2.49 8.02
C TYR A 130 -1.06 -2.26 9.22
N ILE A 131 -0.20 -1.25 9.14
CA ILE A 131 0.69 -0.84 10.23
C ILE A 131 0.85 0.67 10.21
N LYS A 132 1.01 1.28 11.39
CA LYS A 132 1.45 2.67 11.47
C LYS A 132 2.90 2.77 11.02
N THR A 133 3.22 3.83 10.32
CA THR A 133 4.60 4.09 9.89
C THR A 133 5.55 4.21 11.09
N THR A 134 5.05 4.72 12.22
CA THR A 134 5.82 4.82 13.48
C THR A 134 6.19 3.49 14.11
N ASP A 135 5.47 2.39 13.78
CA ASP A 135 5.72 1.06 14.31
C ASP A 135 6.64 0.22 13.41
N LEU A 136 7.09 0.79 12.28
CA LEU A 136 8.02 0.14 11.37
C LEU A 136 9.46 0.20 11.91
N GLU A 137 10.23 -0.86 11.64
CA GLU A 137 11.65 -0.90 11.98
C GLU A 137 12.43 0.15 11.19
N LYS A 138 13.34 0.83 11.87
CA LYS A 138 14.26 1.82 11.28
C LYS A 138 15.50 1.16 10.71
N ASP A 139 16.09 1.80 9.71
CA ASP A 139 17.36 1.34 9.14
C ASP A 139 18.50 1.61 10.11
N SER A 140 19.36 0.61 10.33
CA SER A 140 20.47 0.72 11.27
C SER A 140 21.58 1.70 10.84
N GLN A 141 21.71 1.93 9.52
CA GLN A 141 22.70 2.86 8.96
C GLN A 141 22.12 4.28 8.79
N PHE A 142 20.80 4.39 8.66
CA PHE A 142 20.08 5.64 8.45
C PHE A 142 18.91 5.74 9.45
N PRO A 143 19.15 6.16 10.71
CA PRO A 143 18.16 6.09 11.80
C PRO A 143 16.86 6.87 11.53
N ASN A 144 16.89 7.87 10.64
CA ASN A 144 15.71 8.65 10.25
C ASN A 144 14.96 8.02 9.06
N LYS A 145 15.38 6.83 8.61
CA LYS A 145 14.78 6.12 7.50
C LYS A 145 14.16 4.81 7.96
N ILE A 146 13.11 4.43 7.25
CA ILE A 146 12.44 3.13 7.43
C ILE A 146 13.30 2.06 6.77
N LYS A 147 13.56 0.97 7.48
CA LYS A 147 14.25 -0.20 6.95
C LYS A 147 13.48 -0.78 5.76
N ALA A 148 14.18 -1.04 4.66
CA ALA A 148 13.56 -1.51 3.43
C ALA A 148 12.82 -2.85 3.57
N LEU A 149 13.34 -3.74 4.39
CA LEU A 149 12.80 -5.08 4.58
C LEU A 149 12.25 -5.23 5.99
N GLN A 150 10.94 -5.25 6.10
CA GLN A 150 10.20 -5.42 7.33
C GLN A 150 9.83 -6.90 7.56
N ARG A 151 9.62 -7.25 8.81
CA ARG A 151 9.06 -8.53 9.22
C ARG A 151 7.62 -8.34 9.65
N GLU A 152 6.69 -9.17 9.15
CA GLU A 152 5.35 -9.20 9.71
C GLU A 152 5.42 -9.61 11.19
N SER A 153 4.76 -8.86 12.04
CA SER A 153 4.75 -9.02 13.49
C SER A 153 3.35 -8.72 14.06
N ARG A 154 3.19 -8.82 15.36
CA ARG A 154 1.93 -8.49 16.08
C ARG A 154 1.44 -7.05 15.88
N HIS A 155 2.30 -6.14 15.43
CA HIS A 155 1.93 -4.74 15.16
C HIS A 155 1.15 -4.61 13.85
N TRP A 156 1.30 -5.56 12.93
CA TRP A 156 0.51 -5.60 11.72
C TRP A 156 -0.91 -6.08 12.01
N LYS A 157 -1.91 -5.33 11.57
CA LYS A 157 -3.33 -5.62 11.78
C LYS A 157 -3.99 -6.04 10.46
N SER A 158 -4.94 -6.95 10.56
CA SER A 158 -5.77 -7.35 9.42
C SER A 158 -6.94 -6.39 9.16
N ASN A 159 -7.23 -5.50 10.12
CA ASN A 159 -8.31 -4.54 10.04
C ASN A 159 -7.78 -3.11 10.16
N LEU A 160 -8.06 -2.28 9.16
CA LEU A 160 -7.65 -0.88 9.14
C LEU A 160 -8.22 -0.09 10.34
N CYS A 161 -9.45 -0.38 10.76
CA CYS A 161 -10.07 0.28 11.92
C CYS A 161 -9.23 0.15 13.20
N GLU A 162 -8.55 -0.97 13.42
CA GLU A 162 -7.69 -1.14 14.60
C GLU A 162 -6.49 -0.20 14.57
N VAL A 163 -5.93 0.04 13.39
CA VAL A 163 -4.80 0.97 13.21
C VAL A 163 -5.28 2.41 13.35
N LEU A 164 -6.45 2.75 12.78
CA LEU A 164 -7.03 4.09 12.87
C LEU A 164 -7.35 4.49 14.31
N LYS A 165 -7.98 3.61 15.10
CA LYS A 165 -8.27 3.85 16.53
C LYS A 165 -7.01 4.15 17.35
N ALA A 166 -5.89 3.59 16.93
CA ALA A 166 -4.62 3.79 17.60
C ALA A 166 -3.84 5.04 17.07
N THR A 167 -4.28 5.66 15.98
CA THR A 167 -3.73 6.95 15.51
C THR A 167 -4.55 8.06 16.17
N ASN A 168 -4.06 8.73 17.20
CA ASN A 168 -4.74 9.81 17.96
C ASN A 168 -5.08 11.07 17.13
N LYS A 169 -5.29 10.96 15.83
CA LYS A 169 -5.86 12.00 14.98
C LYS A 169 -7.37 11.88 15.08
N LYS A 170 -8.04 12.78 15.82
CA LYS A 170 -9.49 12.94 16.07
C LYS A 170 -10.28 11.66 15.79
N THR A 171 -10.72 11.03 16.86
CA THR A 171 -11.52 9.80 16.86
C THR A 171 -12.61 9.89 15.80
N ILE A 172 -12.48 9.15 14.74
CA ILE A 172 -13.60 8.87 13.86
C ILE A 172 -14.35 7.78 14.59
N ASP A 173 -15.47 8.14 15.22
CA ASP A 173 -16.37 7.16 15.82
C ASP A 173 -16.99 6.34 14.69
N ILE A 174 -16.37 5.21 14.42
CA ILE A 174 -16.88 4.23 13.46
C ILE A 174 -17.79 3.30 14.25
N GLU A 175 -19.07 3.66 14.34
CA GLU A 175 -20.09 2.74 14.83
C GLU A 175 -20.46 1.75 13.72
N ARG A 176 -20.28 0.46 14.02
CA ARG A 176 -20.81 -0.63 13.20
C ARG A 176 -22.22 -0.97 13.68
N GLN A 177 -23.21 -0.60 12.91
CA GLN A 177 -24.55 -1.21 13.01
C GLN A 177 -24.79 -2.03 11.74
N ASP A 178 -25.06 -3.31 11.91
CA ASP A 178 -25.57 -4.25 10.88
C ASP A 178 -24.77 -4.29 9.56
N GLY A 179 -23.45 -4.31 9.64
CA GLY A 179 -22.58 -4.48 8.46
C GLY A 179 -22.31 -3.21 7.67
N TYR A 180 -22.81 -2.06 8.09
CA TYR A 180 -22.51 -0.74 7.52
C TYR A 180 -21.60 0.06 8.44
N VAL A 181 -20.66 0.79 7.83
CA VAL A 181 -19.75 1.73 8.53
C VAL A 181 -20.36 3.12 8.40
N PHE A 182 -20.75 3.74 9.52
CA PHE A 182 -21.14 5.13 9.55
C PHE A 182 -20.00 5.95 10.13
N VAL A 183 -19.64 7.04 9.46
CA VAL A 183 -18.66 8.02 9.92
C VAL A 183 -19.46 9.21 10.43
N SER A 184 -19.46 9.45 11.75
CA SER A 184 -20.00 10.68 12.32
C SER A 184 -18.92 11.77 12.32
N GLN A 185 -19.30 12.94 11.85
CA GLN A 185 -18.46 14.15 11.85
C GLN A 185 -18.34 14.76 13.25
#